data_62332140d4c17544317292b7bb43a857
#
_entry.id   62332140d4c17544317292b7bb43a857
#
_cell.length_a   1.000
_cell.length_b   1.000
_cell.length_c   1.000
_cell.angle_alpha   90.00
_cell.angle_beta   90.00
_cell.angle_gamma   90.00
#
_symmetry.space_group_name_H-M   'P 1'
#
loop_
_entity.id
_entity.type
_entity.pdbx_description
1 polymer ?
#
loop_
_entity_poly.entity_id
_entity_poly.type
_entity_poly.pdbx_seq_one_letter_code
_entity_poly.pdbx_strand_id
1 'polypeptide(L)'
;MKWRGLGLYCFIFFTQKNINNAFYTYATHRTRAPMSLCESALFKRALENENNAVISTLNTRKITAEKLHFLRKLSLSPSELQDFMTKLKDYRHVVDLNGITHGAYIRWIDLKHPDRLTLSRGALICDIKIGQKGVLLLCKTHPNPAMFHVSMDECLIFQRLSQQERILLVAMDYLDTGNSDDEGEGEGDDEGEGEGDDEGD
;
A
#
# COMPACT_ATOMS: atom_id res chain seq x y z
N MET A 1 24.48 -15.11 -22.77
CA MET A 1 24.23 -13.81 -22.08
C MET A 1 23.20 -13.00 -22.84
N LYS A 2 22.12 -12.64 -22.28
CA LYS A 2 20.94 -11.83 -22.71
C LYS A 2 19.64 -12.63 -22.62
N TRP A 3 18.98 -12.52 -21.47
CA TRP A 3 17.51 -12.75 -21.32
C TRP A 3 17.10 -12.37 -19.89
N ARG A 4 17.32 -11.13 -19.44
CA ARG A 4 16.81 -10.61 -18.14
C ARG A 4 15.91 -9.37 -18.26
N GLY A 5 15.72 -8.83 -19.47
CA GLY A 5 14.94 -7.58 -19.65
C GLY A 5 13.50 -7.74 -20.09
N LEU A 6 13.13 -8.88 -20.69
CA LEU A 6 11.78 -9.06 -21.26
C LEU A 6 10.70 -9.43 -20.24
N GLY A 7 11.08 -10.09 -19.14
CA GLY A 7 10.12 -10.49 -18.10
C GLY A 7 9.53 -9.31 -17.31
N LEU A 8 10.35 -8.30 -17.04
CA LEU A 8 9.92 -7.12 -16.26
C LEU A 8 8.98 -6.21 -17.08
N TYR A 9 9.29 -6.03 -18.38
CA TYR A 9 8.45 -5.25 -19.29
C TYR A 9 7.08 -5.91 -19.53
N CYS A 10 7.04 -7.23 -19.66
CA CYS A 10 5.80 -7.97 -19.85
C CYS A 10 4.91 -7.94 -18.60
N PHE A 11 5.52 -8.01 -17.42
CA PHE A 11 4.80 -7.93 -16.15
C PHE A 11 4.23 -6.52 -15.90
N ILE A 12 5.00 -5.47 -16.20
CA ILE A 12 4.55 -4.07 -16.08
C ILE A 12 3.42 -3.79 -17.08
N PHE A 13 3.50 -4.29 -18.32
CA PHE A 13 2.45 -4.11 -19.33
C PHE A 13 1.16 -4.86 -18.98
N PHE A 14 1.27 -6.04 -18.40
CA PHE A 14 0.11 -6.84 -17.98
C PHE A 14 -0.61 -6.23 -16.77
N THR A 15 0.14 -5.76 -15.78
CA THR A 15 -0.43 -5.04 -14.61
C THR A 15 -1.05 -3.70 -15.03
N GLN A 16 -0.42 -2.96 -15.94
CA GLN A 16 -0.93 -1.70 -16.45
C GLN A 16 -2.30 -1.87 -17.15
N LYS A 17 -2.44 -2.93 -17.96
CA LYS A 17 -3.69 -3.22 -18.68
C LYS A 17 -4.82 -3.61 -17.71
N ASN A 18 -4.50 -4.39 -16.67
CA ASN A 18 -5.48 -4.80 -15.67
C ASN A 18 -5.93 -3.61 -14.79
N ILE A 19 -5.01 -2.74 -14.38
CA ILE A 19 -5.32 -1.53 -13.62
C ILE A 19 -6.19 -0.58 -14.45
N ASN A 20 -5.89 -0.40 -15.73
CA ASN A 20 -6.70 0.42 -16.63
C ASN A 20 -8.13 -0.14 -16.77
N ASN A 21 -8.27 -1.45 -16.99
CA ASN A 21 -9.59 -2.10 -17.09
C ASN A 21 -10.38 -1.97 -15.79
N ALA A 22 -9.75 -2.23 -14.64
CA ALA A 22 -10.39 -2.09 -13.34
C ALA A 22 -10.87 -0.66 -13.08
N PHE A 23 -10.06 0.32 -13.46
CA PHE A 23 -10.43 1.72 -13.28
C PHE A 23 -11.60 2.13 -14.17
N TYR A 24 -11.62 1.69 -15.43
CA TYR A 24 -12.78 1.91 -16.31
C TYR A 24 -14.03 1.23 -15.77
N THR A 25 -13.91 -0.01 -15.28
CA THR A 25 -15.04 -0.74 -14.69
C THR A 25 -15.51 -0.05 -13.39
N TYR A 26 -14.60 0.35 -12.51
CA TYR A 26 -14.91 1.12 -11.30
C TYR A 26 -15.62 2.45 -11.64
N ALA A 27 -15.14 3.17 -12.65
CA ALA A 27 -15.73 4.44 -13.09
C ALA A 27 -17.14 4.27 -13.66
N THR A 28 -17.44 3.13 -14.30
CA THR A 28 -18.75 2.82 -14.89
C THR A 28 -19.76 2.24 -13.91
N HIS A 29 -19.28 1.47 -12.89
CA HIS A 29 -20.14 0.84 -11.88
C HIS A 29 -20.41 1.70 -10.64
N ARG A 30 -19.65 2.79 -10.46
CA ARG A 30 -19.92 3.72 -9.36
C ARG A 30 -21.20 4.50 -9.67
N THR A 31 -22.32 4.06 -9.11
CA THR A 31 -23.69 4.55 -9.32
C THR A 31 -23.95 5.99 -8.86
N ARG A 32 -22.93 6.86 -8.67
CA ARG A 32 -23.10 8.21 -8.10
C ARG A 32 -22.23 9.33 -8.67
N ALA A 33 -21.89 9.33 -9.90
CA ALA A 33 -21.42 10.44 -10.74
C ALA A 33 -20.31 9.95 -11.68
N PRO A 34 -20.32 10.37 -12.96
CA PRO A 34 -19.21 10.12 -13.86
C PRO A 34 -17.94 10.75 -13.26
N MET A 35 -16.81 10.06 -13.38
CA MET A 35 -15.51 10.61 -13.01
C MET A 35 -15.30 11.96 -13.70
N SER A 36 -14.86 12.94 -12.92
CA SER A 36 -14.50 14.23 -13.49
C SER A 36 -13.32 14.08 -14.46
N LEU A 37 -13.25 14.91 -15.48
CA LEU A 37 -12.11 14.97 -16.41
C LEU A 37 -10.78 15.17 -15.66
N CYS A 38 -10.83 15.82 -14.51
CA CYS A 38 -9.67 16.03 -13.64
C CYS A 38 -9.19 14.71 -12.98
N GLU A 39 -10.08 13.84 -12.52
CA GLU A 39 -9.74 12.55 -11.92
C GLU A 39 -9.16 11.59 -12.95
N SER A 40 -9.70 11.55 -14.18
CA SER A 40 -9.16 10.71 -15.26
C SER A 40 -7.76 11.15 -15.68
N ALA A 41 -7.50 12.45 -15.76
CA ALA A 41 -6.18 13.00 -16.08
C ALA A 41 -5.16 12.72 -14.94
N LEU A 42 -5.61 12.81 -13.69
CA LEU A 42 -4.77 12.48 -12.53
C LEU A 42 -4.41 11.00 -12.51
N PHE A 43 -5.37 10.11 -12.79
CA PHE A 43 -5.15 8.67 -12.86
C PHE A 43 -4.13 8.31 -13.94
N LYS A 44 -4.26 8.86 -15.15
CA LYS A 44 -3.32 8.66 -16.23
C LYS A 44 -1.89 9.08 -15.83
N ARG A 45 -1.74 10.28 -15.24
CA ARG A 45 -0.45 10.74 -14.70
C ARG A 45 0.10 9.85 -13.60
N ALA A 46 -0.78 9.30 -12.76
CA ALA A 46 -0.37 8.39 -11.68
C ALA A 46 0.20 7.08 -12.23
N LEU A 47 -0.38 6.55 -13.31
CA LEU A 47 0.10 5.35 -13.99
C LEU A 47 1.45 5.55 -14.73
N GLU A 48 1.64 6.73 -15.31
CA GLU A 48 2.85 7.08 -16.05
C GLU A 48 4.04 7.43 -15.13
N ASN A 49 3.78 7.62 -13.82
CA ASN A 49 4.81 8.01 -12.86
C ASN A 49 5.50 6.78 -12.28
N GLU A 50 6.75 6.55 -12.65
CA GLU A 50 7.58 5.43 -12.18
C GLU A 50 7.75 5.40 -10.64
N ASN A 51 7.69 6.56 -9.98
CA ASN A 51 7.75 6.61 -8.51
C ASN A 51 6.56 5.92 -7.82
N ASN A 52 5.47 5.68 -8.55
CA ASN A 52 4.29 4.98 -8.05
C ASN A 52 4.37 3.45 -8.25
N ALA A 53 5.46 2.91 -8.80
CA ALA A 53 5.60 1.48 -9.07
C ALA A 53 5.41 0.62 -7.82
N VAL A 54 5.85 1.10 -6.65
CA VAL A 54 5.66 0.41 -5.37
C VAL A 54 4.18 0.23 -5.03
N ILE A 55 3.34 1.21 -5.37
CA ILE A 55 1.90 1.18 -5.06
C ILE A 55 1.14 0.17 -5.94
N SER A 56 1.62 -0.13 -7.14
CA SER A 56 0.96 -1.05 -8.06
C SER A 56 0.81 -2.50 -7.53
N THR A 57 1.55 -2.85 -6.48
CA THR A 57 1.50 -4.16 -5.81
C THR A 57 0.78 -4.13 -4.46
N LEU A 58 0.36 -2.95 -4.01
CA LEU A 58 -0.27 -2.72 -2.72
C LEU A 58 -1.76 -2.46 -2.88
N ASN A 59 -2.51 -2.77 -1.83
CA ASN A 59 -3.89 -2.35 -1.62
C ASN A 59 -4.04 -1.77 -0.20
N THR A 60 -5.15 -1.13 0.10
CA THR A 60 -5.40 -0.50 1.41
C THR A 60 -5.33 -1.53 2.55
N ARG A 61 -5.80 -2.77 2.31
CA ARG A 61 -5.75 -3.86 3.29
C ARG A 61 -4.31 -4.25 3.62
N LYS A 62 -3.45 -4.44 2.59
CA LYS A 62 -2.02 -4.78 2.76
C LYS A 62 -1.26 -3.68 3.50
N ILE A 63 -1.45 -2.41 3.11
CA ILE A 63 -0.84 -1.25 3.79
C ILE A 63 -1.23 -1.21 5.27
N THR A 64 -2.50 -1.46 5.58
CA THR A 64 -2.99 -1.45 6.96
C THR A 64 -2.44 -2.62 7.77
N ALA A 65 -2.43 -3.82 7.18
CA ALA A 65 -1.88 -5.02 7.80
C ALA A 65 -0.38 -4.88 8.09
N GLU A 66 0.38 -4.33 7.14
CA GLU A 66 1.81 -4.09 7.28
C GLU A 66 2.11 -3.07 8.40
N LYS A 67 1.43 -1.93 8.43
CA LYS A 67 1.53 -0.96 9.53
C LYS A 67 1.27 -1.62 10.89
N LEU A 68 0.18 -2.36 10.99
CA LEU A 68 -0.20 -3.05 12.22
C LEU A 68 0.83 -4.09 12.63
N HIS A 69 1.39 -4.85 11.68
CA HIS A 69 2.43 -5.83 11.94
C HIS A 69 3.68 -5.20 12.56
N PHE A 70 4.17 -4.09 12.02
CA PHE A 70 5.34 -3.40 12.57
C PHE A 70 5.05 -2.70 13.90
N LEU A 71 3.91 -2.05 14.05
CA LEU A 71 3.54 -1.39 15.30
C LEU A 71 3.31 -2.39 16.45
N ARG A 72 2.81 -3.59 16.17
CA ARG A 72 2.66 -4.66 17.19
C ARG A 72 3.98 -5.22 17.71
N LYS A 73 5.07 -5.06 16.95
CA LYS A 73 6.43 -5.45 17.42
C LYS A 73 6.99 -4.47 18.46
N LEU A 74 6.40 -3.28 18.55
CA LEU A 74 6.76 -2.29 19.54
C LEU A 74 5.99 -2.55 20.83
N SER A 75 6.60 -2.26 21.97
CA SER A 75 5.96 -2.40 23.29
C SER A 75 4.98 -1.25 23.56
N LEU A 76 3.94 -1.12 22.69
CA LEU A 76 2.91 -0.10 22.81
C LEU A 76 1.71 -0.64 23.58
N SER A 77 1.08 0.21 24.38
CA SER A 77 -0.23 -0.09 24.96
C SER A 77 -1.32 -0.16 23.87
N PRO A 78 -2.44 -0.87 24.08
CA PRO A 78 -3.53 -0.93 23.10
C PRO A 78 -4.09 0.45 22.70
N SER A 79 -4.13 1.40 23.64
CA SER A 79 -4.56 2.78 23.39
C SER A 79 -3.59 3.56 22.51
N GLU A 80 -2.27 3.41 22.74
CA GLU A 80 -1.24 4.04 21.91
C GLU A 80 -1.23 3.45 20.50
N LEU A 81 -1.37 2.12 20.37
CA LEU A 81 -1.46 1.45 19.08
C LEU A 81 -2.64 2.00 18.26
N GLN A 82 -3.81 2.14 18.87
CA GLN A 82 -5.00 2.70 18.21
C GLN A 82 -4.80 4.16 17.82
N ASP A 83 -4.19 4.97 18.68
CA ASP A 83 -3.86 6.37 18.40
C ASP A 83 -2.88 6.50 17.23
N PHE A 84 -1.82 5.65 17.20
CA PHE A 84 -0.85 5.63 16.10
C PHE A 84 -1.50 5.20 14.79
N MET A 85 -2.32 4.14 14.79
CA MET A 85 -3.05 3.70 13.61
C MET A 85 -3.97 4.79 13.07
N THR A 86 -4.65 5.53 13.94
CA THR A 86 -5.52 6.65 13.56
C THR A 86 -4.70 7.79 12.93
N LYS A 87 -3.58 8.17 13.56
CA LYS A 87 -2.69 9.23 13.07
C LYS A 87 -1.94 8.86 11.79
N LEU A 88 -1.78 7.56 11.52
CA LEU A 88 -1.13 7.00 10.33
C LEU A 88 -2.11 6.50 9.27
N LYS A 89 -3.38 6.88 9.32
CA LYS A 89 -4.41 6.44 8.37
C LYS A 89 -3.98 6.67 6.90
N ASP A 90 -3.47 7.86 6.59
CA ASP A 90 -3.06 8.27 5.25
C ASP A 90 -1.57 8.02 4.96
N TYR A 91 -0.93 7.14 5.71
CA TYR A 91 0.49 6.83 5.59
C TYR A 91 0.70 5.36 5.27
N ARG A 92 1.77 5.07 4.52
CA ARG A 92 2.31 3.71 4.35
C ARG A 92 3.64 3.56 5.06
N HIS A 93 3.94 2.37 5.52
CA HIS A 93 5.25 2.03 6.06
C HIS A 93 6.28 1.97 4.92
N VAL A 94 7.51 2.37 5.20
CA VAL A 94 8.61 2.31 4.24
C VAL A 94 9.78 1.57 4.86
N VAL A 95 10.14 0.45 4.23
CA VAL A 95 11.22 -0.44 4.70
C VAL A 95 12.55 -0.06 4.07
N ASP A 96 12.56 0.30 2.79
CA ASP A 96 13.76 0.51 2.01
C ASP A 96 13.77 1.86 1.27
N LEU A 97 14.92 2.20 0.73
CA LEU A 97 15.16 3.44 0.02
C LEU A 97 14.26 3.61 -1.22
N ASN A 98 13.92 2.51 -1.92
CA ASN A 98 13.09 2.56 -3.13
C ASN A 98 11.67 2.99 -2.82
N GLY A 99 11.22 2.80 -1.58
CA GLY A 99 9.92 3.25 -1.11
C GLY A 99 9.87 4.74 -0.73
N ILE A 100 11.02 5.41 -0.60
CA ILE A 100 11.10 6.83 -0.22
C ILE A 100 10.98 7.72 -1.44
N THR A 101 10.11 8.73 -1.34
CA THR A 101 9.96 9.75 -2.39
C THR A 101 10.50 11.09 -1.90
N HIS A 102 11.39 11.72 -2.69
CA HIS A 102 11.87 13.08 -2.43
C HIS A 102 10.69 14.07 -2.41
N GLY A 103 10.69 14.98 -1.46
CA GLY A 103 9.60 15.93 -1.27
C GLY A 103 8.35 15.35 -0.58
N ALA A 104 8.38 14.08 -0.18
CA ALA A 104 7.28 13.48 0.58
C ALA A 104 7.27 13.95 2.04
N TYR A 105 6.09 13.93 2.64
CA TYR A 105 5.91 14.18 4.07
C TYR A 105 5.96 12.86 4.82
N ILE A 106 6.83 12.78 5.84
CA ILE A 106 7.00 11.56 6.64
C ILE A 106 6.68 11.80 8.11
N ARG A 107 6.34 10.71 8.79
CA ARG A 107 6.35 10.55 10.24
C ARG A 107 7.25 9.37 10.58
N TRP A 108 7.82 9.36 11.77
CA TRP A 108 8.68 8.27 12.23
C TRP A 108 8.53 8.04 13.71
N ILE A 109 8.94 6.83 14.13
CA ILE A 109 9.13 6.44 15.52
C ILE A 109 10.61 6.16 15.68
N ASP A 110 11.28 6.83 16.62
CA ASP A 110 12.68 6.58 16.96
C ASP A 110 12.78 5.29 17.78
N LEU A 111 13.60 4.34 17.32
CA LEU A 111 13.81 3.04 17.96
C LEU A 111 15.00 3.03 18.91
N LYS A 112 15.79 4.09 19.00
CA LYS A 112 16.93 4.23 19.93
C LYS A 112 16.50 4.19 21.40
N HIS A 113 15.27 4.62 21.67
CA HIS A 113 14.72 4.73 23.01
C HIS A 113 13.45 3.88 23.14
N PRO A 114 13.58 2.55 23.31
CA PRO A 114 12.42 1.65 23.33
C PRO A 114 11.48 1.91 24.52
N ASP A 115 11.97 2.52 25.59
CA ASP A 115 11.16 2.87 26.76
C ASP A 115 10.26 4.09 26.53
N ARG A 116 10.49 4.85 25.46
CA ARG A 116 9.76 6.09 25.16
C ARG A 116 9.47 6.23 23.68
N LEU A 117 8.65 5.33 23.17
CA LEU A 117 8.25 5.32 21.78
C LEU A 117 7.21 6.44 21.53
N THR A 118 7.55 7.39 20.68
CA THR A 118 6.65 8.49 20.30
C THR A 118 6.58 8.64 18.80
N LEU A 119 5.35 8.83 18.28
CA LEU A 119 5.14 9.16 16.88
C LEU A 119 5.44 10.64 16.64
N SER A 120 6.41 10.94 15.78
CA SER A 120 6.79 12.30 15.41
C SER A 120 5.61 13.11 14.85
N ARG A 121 5.68 14.45 14.93
CA ARG A 121 4.71 15.34 14.27
C ARG A 121 4.81 15.27 12.75
N GLY A 122 5.99 14.91 12.26
CA GLY A 122 6.31 14.75 10.84
C GLY A 122 7.14 15.91 10.28
N ALA A 123 7.73 15.64 9.10
CA ALA A 123 8.56 16.60 8.37
C ALA A 123 8.57 16.27 6.87
N LEU A 124 8.97 17.25 6.06
CA LEU A 124 9.16 17.12 4.62
C LEU A 124 10.58 16.63 4.34
N ILE A 125 10.73 15.62 3.48
CA ILE A 125 12.03 15.15 2.99
C ILE A 125 12.58 16.16 1.98
N CYS A 126 13.73 16.76 2.29
CA CYS A 126 14.41 17.71 1.42
C CYS A 126 15.55 17.07 0.62
N ASP A 127 16.21 16.05 1.19
CA ASP A 127 17.34 15.38 0.56
C ASP A 127 17.51 13.97 1.15
N ILE A 128 18.15 13.07 0.39
CA ILE A 128 18.45 11.70 0.79
C ILE A 128 19.96 11.48 0.63
N LYS A 129 20.62 11.14 1.72
CA LYS A 129 22.06 10.91 1.75
C LYS A 129 22.38 9.46 2.07
N ILE A 130 23.11 8.81 1.19
CA ILE A 130 23.59 7.45 1.38
C ILE A 130 25.06 7.53 1.79
N GLY A 131 25.39 6.97 2.94
CA GLY A 131 26.74 6.99 3.50
C GLY A 131 27.12 5.69 4.17
N GLN A 132 28.33 5.65 4.73
CA GLN A 132 28.82 4.48 5.47
C GLN A 132 27.97 4.12 6.71
N LYS A 133 27.21 5.07 7.24
CA LYS A 133 26.32 4.92 8.39
C LYS A 133 24.86 4.63 7.99
N GLY A 134 24.62 4.14 6.76
CA GLY A 134 23.29 3.89 6.25
C GLY A 134 22.65 5.08 5.52
N VAL A 135 21.34 5.10 5.45
CA VAL A 135 20.55 6.12 4.74
C VAL A 135 20.07 7.19 5.72
N LEU A 136 20.40 8.44 5.43
CA LEU A 136 20.02 9.62 6.19
C LEU A 136 19.06 10.48 5.37
N LEU A 137 17.89 10.75 5.91
CA LEU A 137 16.90 11.66 5.32
C LEU A 137 17.09 13.05 5.90
N LEU A 138 17.44 14.04 5.06
CA LEU A 138 17.44 15.44 5.47
C LEU A 138 16.01 15.95 5.44
N CYS A 139 15.50 16.30 6.60
CA CYS A 139 14.10 16.68 6.79
C CYS A 139 13.96 18.13 7.24
N LYS A 140 12.82 18.75 6.89
CA LYS A 140 12.44 20.11 7.29
C LYS A 140 11.07 20.10 7.96
N THR A 141 10.99 20.69 9.16
CA THR A 141 9.71 20.88 9.86
C THR A 141 8.91 22.08 9.33
N HIS A 142 7.62 22.07 9.61
CA HIS A 142 6.70 23.20 9.36
C HIS A 142 5.78 23.35 10.60
N PRO A 143 5.42 24.56 11.05
CA PRO A 143 5.66 25.89 10.46
C PRO A 143 7.05 26.48 10.77
N ASN A 144 7.71 26.07 11.85
CA ASN A 144 9.05 26.54 12.18
C ASN A 144 10.10 25.72 11.43
N PRO A 145 10.74 26.28 10.39
CA PRO A 145 11.66 25.56 9.54
C PRO A 145 12.97 25.22 10.26
N ALA A 146 13.05 24.02 10.81
CA ALA A 146 14.29 23.43 11.31
C ALA A 146 14.72 22.28 10.42
N MET A 147 16.01 22.23 10.06
CA MET A 147 16.61 21.16 9.28
C MET A 147 17.26 20.16 10.21
N PHE A 148 17.03 18.86 9.99
CA PHE A 148 17.62 17.78 10.77
C PHE A 148 17.67 16.49 9.95
N HIS A 149 18.42 15.51 10.45
CA HIS A 149 18.53 14.20 9.80
C HIS A 149 17.73 13.16 10.56
N VAL A 150 17.08 12.27 9.80
CA VAL A 150 16.42 11.06 10.29
C VAL A 150 17.15 9.87 9.68
N SER A 151 17.64 8.95 10.50
CA SER A 151 18.28 7.71 10.05
C SER A 151 17.21 6.66 9.75
N MET A 152 17.25 6.06 8.55
CA MET A 152 16.32 4.98 8.21
C MET A 152 16.55 3.72 9.04
N ASP A 153 17.81 3.43 9.38
CA ASP A 153 18.17 2.21 10.12
C ASP A 153 17.76 2.27 11.61
N GLU A 154 17.51 3.46 12.13
CA GLU A 154 17.23 3.70 13.56
C GLU A 154 15.77 4.12 13.81
N CYS A 155 14.97 4.25 12.76
CA CYS A 155 13.60 4.74 12.83
C CYS A 155 12.62 3.88 12.04
N LEU A 156 11.43 3.71 12.57
CA LEU A 156 10.31 3.17 11.80
C LEU A 156 9.64 4.32 11.04
N ILE A 157 9.74 4.31 9.71
CA ILE A 157 9.35 5.45 8.86
C ILE A 157 8.01 5.18 8.18
N PHE A 158 7.14 6.19 8.20
CA PHE A 158 5.85 6.21 7.52
C PHE A 158 5.79 7.41 6.58
N GLN A 159 5.58 7.15 5.30
CA GLN A 159 5.44 8.18 4.27
C GLN A 159 3.96 8.43 3.98
N ARG A 160 3.58 9.70 3.90
CA ARG A 160 2.23 10.10 3.55
C ARG A 160 1.93 9.75 2.11
N LEU A 161 0.79 9.13 1.86
CA LEU A 161 0.31 8.81 0.53
C LEU A 161 0.03 10.09 -0.26
N SER A 162 0.61 10.20 -1.44
CA SER A 162 0.32 11.27 -2.40
C SER A 162 -1.09 11.13 -2.98
N GLN A 163 -1.58 12.16 -3.65
CA GLN A 163 -2.87 12.09 -4.32
C GLN A 163 -2.87 11.04 -5.46
N GLN A 164 -1.74 10.90 -6.17
CA GLN A 164 -1.59 9.88 -7.21
C GLN A 164 -1.61 8.47 -6.63
N GLU A 165 -0.87 8.23 -5.54
CA GLU A 165 -0.86 6.93 -4.86
C GLU A 165 -2.26 6.54 -4.35
N ARG A 166 -3.03 7.50 -3.81
CA ARG A 166 -4.39 7.22 -3.32
C ARG A 166 -5.35 6.82 -4.44
N ILE A 167 -5.29 7.47 -5.61
CA ILE A 167 -6.17 7.11 -6.71
C ILE A 167 -5.82 5.75 -7.30
N LEU A 168 -4.53 5.37 -7.31
CA LEU A 168 -4.09 4.03 -7.69
C LEU A 168 -4.56 2.98 -6.69
N LEU A 169 -4.46 3.24 -5.38
CA LEU A 169 -4.94 2.32 -4.34
C LEU A 169 -6.43 2.04 -4.46
N VAL A 170 -7.26 3.04 -4.78
CA VAL A 170 -8.70 2.83 -5.03
C VAL A 170 -8.93 1.84 -6.16
N ALA A 171 -8.15 1.93 -7.24
CA ALA A 171 -8.23 0.98 -8.35
C ALA A 171 -7.75 -0.43 -7.95
N MET A 172 -6.68 -0.52 -7.16
CA MET A 172 -6.16 -1.80 -6.66
C MET A 172 -7.13 -2.48 -5.68
N ASP A 173 -7.77 -1.71 -4.79
CA ASP A 173 -8.79 -2.22 -3.86
C ASP A 173 -10.00 -2.78 -4.61
N TYR A 174 -10.39 -2.14 -5.73
CA TYR A 174 -11.48 -2.63 -6.58
C TYR A 174 -11.13 -3.96 -7.26
N LEU A 175 -9.89 -4.12 -7.75
CA LEU A 175 -9.42 -5.38 -8.35
C LEU A 175 -9.40 -6.53 -7.32
N ASP A 176 -9.00 -6.23 -6.09
CA ASP A 176 -8.90 -7.22 -5.02
C ASP A 176 -10.28 -7.73 -4.59
N THR A 177 -11.30 -6.86 -4.58
CA THR A 177 -12.69 -7.24 -4.25
C THR A 177 -13.36 -8.01 -5.39
N GLY A 178 -13.06 -7.70 -6.65
CA GLY A 178 -13.64 -8.39 -7.81
C GLY A 178 -13.15 -9.83 -8.02
N ASN A 179 -12.00 -10.20 -7.42
CA ASN A 179 -11.47 -11.57 -7.50
C ASN A 179 -11.97 -12.48 -6.36
N SER A 180 -12.67 -11.95 -5.37
CA SER A 180 -13.17 -12.74 -4.22
C SER A 180 -14.57 -13.32 -4.44
N ASP A 181 -15.28 -12.92 -5.48
CA ASP A 181 -16.66 -13.36 -5.73
C ASP A 181 -16.78 -14.57 -6.68
N ASP A 182 -15.64 -15.07 -7.22
CA ASP A 182 -15.64 -16.13 -8.24
C ASP A 182 -15.19 -17.52 -7.72
N GLU A 183 -15.01 -17.70 -6.40
CA GLU A 183 -14.66 -19.01 -5.81
C GLU A 183 -15.76 -19.55 -4.90
N GLY A 184 -17.01 -19.63 -5.40
CA GLY A 184 -18.13 -20.05 -4.55
C GLY A 184 -19.33 -20.70 -5.23
N GLU A 185 -19.19 -21.27 -6.43
CA GLU A 185 -20.22 -22.17 -6.97
C GLU A 185 -19.61 -23.53 -7.33
N GLY A 186 -19.32 -24.32 -6.32
CA GLY A 186 -19.14 -25.76 -6.44
C GLY A 186 -20.51 -26.41 -6.27
N GLU A 187 -21.20 -26.62 -7.37
CA GLU A 187 -22.37 -27.48 -7.43
C GLU A 187 -21.94 -28.92 -7.08
N GLY A 188 -22.30 -29.35 -5.90
CA GLY A 188 -22.23 -30.72 -5.47
C GLY A 188 -23.57 -31.42 -5.68
N ASP A 189 -23.90 -31.77 -6.91
CA ASP A 189 -24.99 -32.69 -7.20
C ASP A 189 -24.48 -34.11 -6.92
N ASP A 190 -24.75 -34.60 -5.73
CA ASP A 190 -24.60 -36.03 -5.37
C ASP A 190 -25.98 -36.68 -5.32
N GLU A 191 -26.44 -37.10 -6.49
CA GLU A 191 -27.61 -37.99 -6.62
C GLU A 191 -27.19 -39.41 -6.25
N GLY A 192 -27.33 -39.77 -4.97
CA GLY A 192 -27.22 -41.14 -4.47
C GLY A 192 -28.54 -41.87 -4.64
N GLU A 193 -28.79 -42.47 -5.79
CA GLU A 193 -29.81 -43.52 -5.95
C GLU A 193 -29.33 -44.82 -5.29
N GLY A 194 -29.87 -45.12 -4.14
CA GLY A 194 -29.74 -46.42 -3.48
C GLY A 194 -30.98 -47.26 -3.72
N GLU A 195 -31.02 -48.08 -4.76
CA GLU A 195 -31.97 -49.18 -4.87
C GLU A 195 -31.55 -50.32 -3.94
N GLY A 196 -32.35 -50.54 -2.91
CA GLY A 196 -32.27 -51.73 -2.05
C GLY A 196 -33.36 -52.68 -2.40
N ASP A 197 -33.03 -53.74 -3.19
CA ASP A 197 -33.91 -54.86 -3.38
C ASP A 197 -33.83 -55.81 -2.17
N ASP A 198 -34.97 -56.00 -1.57
CA ASP A 198 -35.25 -56.95 -0.48
C ASP A 198 -35.99 -58.16 -1.09
N GLU A 199 -35.39 -59.33 -1.01
CA GLU A 199 -36.07 -60.65 -1.09
C GLU A 199 -35.37 -61.57 -0.09
N GLY A 200 -35.95 -62.07 0.97
CA GLY A 200 -37.06 -63.00 1.01
C GLY A 200 -36.55 -64.34 1.49
N ASP A 201 -36.88 -64.79 2.63
CA ASP A 201 -37.25 -66.10 3.17
C ASP A 201 -36.98 -66.16 4.68
#